data_d3f64333ee670000e84769190d4de94f
#
_entry.id   d3f64333ee670000e84769190d4de94f
#
_cell.length_a   1.000
_cell.length_b   1.000
_cell.length_c   1.000
_cell.angle_alpha   90.00
_cell.angle_beta   90.00
_cell.angle_gamma   90.00
#
_symmetry.space_group_name_H-M   'P 1'
#
loop_
_entity.id
_entity.type
_entity.pdbx_description
1 polymer ?
#
loop_
_entity_poly.entity_id
_entity_poly.type
_entity_poly.pdbx_seq_one_letter_code
_entity_poly.pdbx_strand_id
1 'polypeptide(L)'
;MRLWHPLLCLTLIGLATSAVAQTATPPAGLNEDAVPAVMQRAVDEVIRPGYRNMQQSAARLTTAMKDLCADGTQQTLDKAKSTFDDTIRYWSIIEIVQTGPVIQDNLFEHILFYPDRKGVGLKQVQALIAKADPKDATVDAIAGKSVALQGLTALEYVLYGNGSDDLVGQKGSFRCLYGEAVAGNIQREAGEVVAAWEKPDGVQASWKHPGPQSNDFMDNKEAVTALLGILVHGAENVRDQRLEQFYKGKDTAPRPRMAIYWRSKNTWKSMAANLEGLRTLWQKAGMAELLPPDKQPIAAAIDEDFKSLLDSVPKLNPDIDVATSDAEKAKLDTLLAESRDLITRISDEYGAAIGLSAGFSFSDGD
;
A
#
# COMPACT_ATOMS: atom_id res chain seq x y z
N MET A 1 5.67 59.79 -84.89
CA MET A 1 6.89 59.84 -84.09
C MET A 1 6.77 58.79 -83.02
N ARG A 2 7.49 57.71 -83.14
CA ARG A 2 7.44 56.59 -82.19
C ARG A 2 8.62 56.71 -81.20
N LEU A 3 8.34 56.77 -79.92
CA LEU A 3 9.35 56.71 -78.87
C LEU A 3 9.39 55.33 -78.26
N TRP A 4 10.54 54.70 -78.41
CA TRP A 4 10.90 53.42 -77.87
C TRP A 4 11.40 53.61 -76.39
N HIS A 5 10.90 52.79 -75.49
CA HIS A 5 11.48 52.69 -74.15
C HIS A 5 12.11 51.28 -73.99
N PRO A 6 13.31 51.14 -73.48
CA PRO A 6 13.88 49.85 -73.16
C PRO A 6 13.42 49.30 -71.84
N LEU A 7 13.00 48.04 -71.84
CA LEU A 7 12.71 47.26 -70.65
C LEU A 7 14.04 46.85 -69.96
N LEU A 8 14.16 47.21 -68.70
CA LEU A 8 15.21 46.74 -67.79
C LEU A 8 14.74 45.44 -67.13
N CYS A 9 15.33 44.28 -67.42
CA CYS A 9 15.11 43.00 -66.71
C CYS A 9 15.99 42.99 -65.44
N LEU A 10 15.38 43.08 -64.26
CA LEU A 10 16.02 42.78 -63.01
C LEU A 10 15.88 41.29 -62.74
N THR A 11 16.98 40.57 -62.76
CA THR A 11 17.06 39.17 -62.29
C THR A 11 17.21 39.13 -60.78
N LEU A 12 16.14 38.71 -60.07
CA LEU A 12 16.18 38.40 -58.65
C LEU A 12 16.81 36.99 -58.47
N ILE A 13 18.01 36.94 -57.90
CA ILE A 13 18.63 35.71 -57.45
C ILE A 13 18.03 35.39 -56.06
N GLY A 14 17.11 34.42 -56.02
CA GLY A 14 16.57 33.90 -54.79
C GLY A 14 17.57 32.98 -54.07
N LEU A 15 18.10 33.43 -52.92
CA LEU A 15 18.82 32.57 -51.99
C LEU A 15 17.83 31.62 -51.33
N ALA A 16 17.80 30.36 -51.74
CA ALA A 16 17.08 29.30 -51.05
C ALA A 16 17.85 28.91 -49.77
N THR A 17 17.43 29.43 -48.62
CA THR A 17 17.89 28.92 -47.32
C THR A 17 17.19 27.59 -47.08
N SER A 18 17.93 26.49 -47.16
CA SER A 18 17.49 25.17 -46.75
C SER A 18 17.30 25.17 -45.24
N ALA A 19 16.06 25.30 -44.77
CA ALA A 19 15.72 25.03 -43.39
C ALA A 19 15.94 23.52 -43.14
N VAL A 20 17.02 23.16 -42.43
CA VAL A 20 17.17 21.84 -41.87
C VAL A 20 16.13 21.73 -40.75
N ALA A 21 15.04 21.03 -41.04
CA ALA A 21 14.11 20.61 -40.02
C ALA A 21 14.87 19.70 -39.03
N GLN A 22 15.23 20.23 -37.87
CA GLN A 22 15.63 19.40 -36.76
C GLN A 22 14.42 18.52 -36.45
N THR A 23 14.49 17.25 -36.83
CA THR A 23 13.60 16.23 -36.31
C THR A 23 13.87 16.16 -34.81
N ALA A 24 13.03 16.81 -34.02
CA ALA A 24 13.01 16.61 -32.57
C ALA A 24 12.81 15.10 -32.36
N THR A 25 13.84 14.44 -31.83
CA THR A 25 13.71 13.06 -31.34
C THR A 25 12.55 13.09 -30.37
N PRO A 26 11.51 12.23 -30.54
CA PRO A 26 10.47 12.15 -29.51
C PRO A 26 11.12 11.97 -28.16
N PRO A 27 10.62 12.61 -27.09
CA PRO A 27 11.17 12.39 -25.77
C PRO A 27 11.20 10.88 -25.52
N ALA A 28 12.36 10.36 -25.13
CA ALA A 28 12.53 8.95 -24.80
C ALA A 28 11.52 8.63 -23.68
N GLY A 29 10.59 7.74 -23.95
CA GLY A 29 9.58 7.27 -22.99
C GLY A 29 10.07 6.03 -22.24
N LEU A 30 9.15 5.11 -21.97
CA LEU A 30 9.43 3.84 -21.31
C LEU A 30 10.62 3.09 -21.93
N ASN A 31 11.58 2.68 -21.10
CA ASN A 31 12.62 1.72 -21.52
C ASN A 31 12.00 0.31 -21.60
N GLU A 32 11.46 -0.03 -22.75
CA GLU A 32 10.76 -1.30 -23.02
C GLU A 32 11.67 -2.52 -22.76
N ASP A 33 12.98 -2.41 -23.02
CA ASP A 33 13.92 -3.52 -22.85
C ASP A 33 14.08 -3.94 -21.39
N ALA A 34 13.86 -3.04 -20.45
CA ALA A 34 13.94 -3.31 -19.00
C ALA A 34 12.67 -3.99 -18.44
N VAL A 35 11.52 -3.85 -19.13
CA VAL A 35 10.22 -4.26 -18.59
C VAL A 35 10.18 -5.73 -18.16
N PRO A 36 10.63 -6.72 -18.95
CA PRO A 36 10.55 -8.12 -18.55
C PRO A 36 11.28 -8.41 -17.23
N ALA A 37 12.47 -7.83 -17.06
CA ALA A 37 13.26 -8.01 -15.84
C ALA A 37 12.62 -7.33 -14.63
N VAL A 38 12.07 -6.13 -14.80
CA VAL A 38 11.37 -5.38 -13.76
C VAL A 38 10.13 -6.14 -13.30
N MET A 39 9.31 -6.60 -14.23
CA MET A 39 8.10 -7.38 -13.93
C MET A 39 8.42 -8.69 -13.20
N GLN A 40 9.47 -9.40 -13.67
CA GLN A 40 9.91 -10.62 -13.00
C GLN A 40 10.34 -10.37 -11.55
N ARG A 41 11.19 -9.36 -11.32
CA ARG A 41 11.66 -9.00 -9.95
C ARG A 41 10.51 -8.52 -9.07
N ALA A 42 9.57 -7.73 -9.60
CA ALA A 42 8.39 -7.29 -8.86
C ALA A 42 7.62 -8.49 -8.28
N VAL A 43 7.41 -9.53 -9.10
CA VAL A 43 6.72 -10.75 -8.67
C VAL A 43 7.58 -11.59 -7.75
N ASP A 44 8.81 -11.92 -8.16
CA ASP A 44 9.62 -12.96 -7.49
C ASP A 44 10.35 -12.45 -6.25
N GLU A 45 10.70 -11.15 -6.19
CA GLU A 45 11.47 -10.57 -5.09
C GLU A 45 10.64 -9.69 -4.14
N VAL A 46 9.43 -9.26 -4.56
CA VAL A 46 8.60 -8.38 -3.74
C VAL A 46 7.25 -8.99 -3.42
N ILE A 47 6.40 -9.24 -4.42
CA ILE A 47 4.99 -9.60 -4.20
C ILE A 47 4.88 -10.97 -3.53
N ARG A 48 5.41 -12.02 -4.14
CA ARG A 48 5.34 -13.38 -3.59
C ARG A 48 6.02 -13.51 -2.22
N PRO A 49 7.26 -13.02 -2.02
CA PRO A 49 7.88 -13.02 -0.68
C PRO A 49 7.08 -12.21 0.35
N GLY A 50 6.51 -11.08 -0.03
CA GLY A 50 5.69 -10.26 0.85
C GLY A 50 4.48 -11.02 1.40
N TYR A 51 3.69 -11.64 0.53
CA TYR A 51 2.54 -12.44 0.95
C TYR A 51 2.93 -13.70 1.75
N ARG A 52 4.04 -14.38 1.40
CA ARG A 52 4.56 -15.49 2.21
C ARG A 52 4.94 -15.05 3.63
N ASN A 53 5.60 -13.90 3.76
CA ASN A 53 5.99 -13.36 5.07
C ASN A 53 4.74 -13.01 5.90
N MET A 54 3.72 -12.44 5.27
CA MET A 54 2.43 -12.17 5.92
C MET A 54 1.78 -13.47 6.40
N GLN A 55 1.66 -14.49 5.54
CA GLN A 55 1.09 -15.80 5.90
C GLN A 55 1.83 -16.45 7.08
N GLN A 56 3.18 -16.46 7.05
CA GLN A 56 3.98 -17.01 8.12
C GLN A 56 3.79 -16.23 9.44
N SER A 57 3.65 -14.92 9.36
CA SER A 57 3.39 -14.08 10.53
C SER A 57 2.00 -14.38 11.12
N ALA A 58 0.97 -14.49 10.26
CA ALA A 58 -0.37 -14.86 10.67
C ALA A 58 -0.43 -16.24 11.34
N ALA A 59 0.35 -17.21 10.85
CA ALA A 59 0.45 -18.53 11.48
C ALA A 59 1.07 -18.46 12.88
N ARG A 60 2.10 -17.64 13.07
CA ARG A 60 2.69 -17.40 14.42
C ARG A 60 1.68 -16.70 15.34
N LEU A 61 0.91 -15.76 14.83
CA LEU A 61 -0.15 -15.05 15.58
C LEU A 61 -1.26 -16.03 16.01
N THR A 62 -1.71 -16.92 15.12
CA THR A 62 -2.70 -17.96 15.45
C THR A 62 -2.19 -18.86 16.60
N THR A 63 -0.92 -19.29 16.53
CA THR A 63 -0.31 -20.08 17.59
C THR A 63 -0.26 -19.29 18.92
N ALA A 64 0.20 -18.05 18.89
CA ALA A 64 0.29 -17.23 20.10
C ALA A 64 -1.09 -16.92 20.73
N MET A 65 -2.14 -16.75 19.91
CA MET A 65 -3.51 -16.60 20.42
C MET A 65 -4.05 -17.88 21.05
N LYS A 66 -3.74 -19.04 20.45
CA LYS A 66 -4.08 -20.35 21.01
C LYS A 66 -3.40 -20.57 22.37
N ASP A 67 -2.11 -20.26 22.48
CA ASP A 67 -1.36 -20.38 23.75
C ASP A 67 -1.93 -19.43 24.82
N LEU A 68 -2.31 -18.19 24.42
CA LEU A 68 -2.96 -17.24 25.30
C LEU A 68 -4.30 -17.81 25.84
N CYS A 69 -5.13 -18.39 24.98
CA CYS A 69 -6.41 -18.95 25.39
C CYS A 69 -6.27 -20.18 26.30
N ALA A 70 -5.22 -20.98 26.10
CA ALA A 70 -4.93 -22.16 26.92
C ALA A 70 -4.37 -21.78 28.30
N ASP A 71 -3.45 -20.81 28.37
CA ASP A 71 -2.70 -20.50 29.58
C ASP A 71 -3.19 -19.28 30.34
N GLY A 72 -3.64 -18.23 29.63
CA GLY A 72 -4.19 -17.00 30.24
C GLY A 72 -3.20 -16.28 31.16
N THR A 73 -1.91 -16.27 30.83
CA THR A 73 -0.87 -15.61 31.61
C THR A 73 -0.43 -14.29 30.98
N GLN A 74 0.19 -13.41 31.77
CA GLN A 74 0.78 -12.18 31.24
C GLN A 74 1.81 -12.47 30.13
N GLN A 75 2.63 -13.52 30.30
CA GLN A 75 3.63 -13.90 29.33
C GLN A 75 3.01 -14.29 27.97
N THR A 76 1.92 -15.05 27.97
CA THR A 76 1.24 -15.43 26.74
C THR A 76 0.51 -14.26 26.11
N LEU A 77 -0.04 -13.32 26.90
CA LEU A 77 -0.62 -12.07 26.41
C LEU A 77 0.46 -11.18 25.75
N ASP A 78 1.61 -11.01 26.39
CA ASP A 78 2.71 -10.22 25.83
C ASP A 78 3.23 -10.85 24.52
N LYS A 79 3.30 -12.19 24.45
CA LYS A 79 3.65 -12.92 23.22
C LYS A 79 2.60 -12.72 22.13
N ALA A 80 1.31 -12.80 22.45
CA ALA A 80 0.23 -12.55 21.47
C ALA A 80 0.28 -11.11 20.95
N LYS A 81 0.50 -10.11 21.82
CA LYS A 81 0.68 -8.71 21.41
C LYS A 81 1.90 -8.50 20.53
N SER A 82 3.04 -9.10 20.86
CA SER A 82 4.25 -9.01 20.04
C SER A 82 4.08 -9.64 18.66
N THR A 83 3.44 -10.82 18.57
CA THR A 83 3.18 -11.45 17.27
C THR A 83 2.11 -10.70 16.46
N PHE A 84 1.17 -10.03 17.12
CA PHE A 84 0.22 -9.12 16.48
C PHE A 84 0.95 -7.92 15.86
N ASP A 85 1.89 -7.28 16.58
CA ASP A 85 2.72 -6.18 16.07
C ASP A 85 3.51 -6.63 14.82
N ASP A 86 4.12 -7.82 14.85
CA ASP A 86 4.81 -8.39 13.69
C ASP A 86 3.85 -8.61 12.51
N THR A 87 2.63 -9.08 12.77
CA THR A 87 1.64 -9.35 11.72
C THR A 87 1.15 -8.05 11.08
N ILE A 88 0.91 -6.99 11.88
CA ILE A 88 0.63 -5.65 11.35
C ILE A 88 1.78 -5.20 10.43
N ARG A 89 3.03 -5.35 10.85
CA ARG A 89 4.17 -4.93 10.05
C ARG A 89 4.23 -5.66 8.71
N TYR A 90 4.13 -6.99 8.71
CA TYR A 90 4.20 -7.76 7.45
C TYR A 90 3.00 -7.52 6.54
N TRP A 91 1.80 -7.32 7.12
CA TRP A 91 0.65 -6.89 6.34
C TRP A 91 0.89 -5.52 5.71
N SER A 92 1.30 -4.52 6.50
CA SER A 92 1.51 -3.15 6.02
C SER A 92 2.59 -3.05 4.95
N ILE A 93 3.60 -3.92 4.94
CA ILE A 93 4.59 -3.99 3.86
C ILE A 93 3.95 -4.43 2.55
N ILE A 94 3.01 -5.38 2.57
CA ILE A 94 2.46 -5.97 1.34
C ILE A 94 1.07 -5.45 0.96
N GLU A 95 0.33 -4.84 1.87
CA GLU A 95 -1.01 -4.30 1.60
C GLU A 95 -1.04 -3.20 0.53
N ILE A 96 0.12 -2.63 0.19
CA ILE A 96 0.27 -1.70 -0.93
C ILE A 96 -0.09 -2.36 -2.27
N VAL A 97 0.04 -3.68 -2.38
CA VAL A 97 -0.29 -4.46 -3.59
C VAL A 97 -1.79 -4.80 -3.54
N GLN A 98 -2.63 -3.80 -3.81
CA GLN A 98 -4.10 -3.95 -3.87
C GLN A 98 -4.56 -4.33 -5.28
N THR A 99 -4.03 -5.45 -5.79
CA THR A 99 -4.35 -5.96 -7.12
C THR A 99 -4.24 -7.48 -7.17
N GLY A 100 -4.82 -8.10 -8.20
CA GLY A 100 -4.79 -9.53 -8.38
C GLY A 100 -5.63 -10.27 -7.31
N PRO A 101 -5.15 -11.40 -6.76
CA PRO A 101 -5.95 -12.25 -5.88
C PRO A 101 -6.48 -11.57 -4.61
N VAL A 102 -5.73 -10.61 -4.05
CA VAL A 102 -6.10 -10.00 -2.75
C VAL A 102 -7.40 -9.18 -2.80
N ILE A 103 -7.79 -8.69 -3.98
CA ILE A 103 -9.04 -7.93 -4.15
C ILE A 103 -10.23 -8.82 -4.54
N GLN A 104 -10.02 -10.12 -4.75
CA GLN A 104 -11.08 -11.08 -5.02
C GLN A 104 -11.76 -11.48 -3.70
N ASP A 105 -13.06 -11.75 -3.75
CA ASP A 105 -13.86 -12.27 -2.64
C ASP A 105 -13.71 -11.50 -1.31
N ASN A 106 -13.40 -10.21 -1.37
CA ASN A 106 -13.12 -9.31 -0.22
C ASN A 106 -11.96 -9.79 0.67
N LEU A 107 -10.96 -10.53 0.12
CA LEU A 107 -9.83 -11.02 0.91
C LEU A 107 -9.06 -9.89 1.61
N PHE A 108 -8.95 -8.73 0.95
CA PHE A 108 -8.32 -7.56 1.57
C PHE A 108 -9.07 -7.10 2.81
N GLU A 109 -10.39 -6.91 2.71
CA GLU A 109 -11.25 -6.45 3.81
C GLU A 109 -11.40 -7.49 4.92
N HIS A 110 -11.29 -8.79 4.60
CA HIS A 110 -11.23 -9.87 5.60
C HIS A 110 -9.97 -9.79 6.45
N ILE A 111 -8.84 -9.32 5.88
CA ILE A 111 -7.60 -9.10 6.62
C ILE A 111 -7.59 -7.75 7.33
N LEU A 112 -8.08 -6.68 6.66
CA LEU A 112 -8.08 -5.32 7.21
C LEU A 112 -9.35 -4.55 6.82
N PHE A 113 -10.29 -4.44 7.73
CA PHE A 113 -11.43 -3.52 7.60
C PHE A 113 -11.07 -2.15 8.17
N TYR A 114 -10.71 -1.22 7.30
CA TYR A 114 -10.34 0.15 7.65
C TYR A 114 -10.48 1.08 6.44
N PRO A 115 -10.97 2.34 6.60
CA PRO A 115 -11.36 3.00 7.84
C PRO A 115 -12.78 2.66 8.31
N ASP A 116 -12.99 2.54 9.62
CA ASP A 116 -14.32 2.44 10.25
C ASP A 116 -14.90 3.83 10.57
N ARG A 117 -15.24 4.59 9.52
CA ARG A 117 -15.62 6.01 9.61
C ARG A 117 -16.83 6.29 10.53
N LYS A 118 -17.73 5.33 10.68
CA LYS A 118 -18.96 5.44 11.48
C LYS A 118 -18.90 4.67 12.80
N GLY A 119 -17.79 3.99 13.10
CA GLY A 119 -17.64 3.13 14.27
C GLY A 119 -18.59 1.92 14.28
N VAL A 120 -19.05 1.50 13.10
CA VAL A 120 -19.99 0.36 12.97
C VAL A 120 -19.28 -0.94 13.27
N GLY A 121 -18.07 -1.12 12.77
CA GLY A 121 -17.26 -2.30 13.03
C GLY A 121 -16.94 -2.46 14.51
N LEU A 122 -16.49 -1.39 15.17
CA LEU A 122 -16.24 -1.41 16.61
C LEU A 122 -17.49 -1.84 17.39
N LYS A 123 -18.67 -1.29 17.06
CA LYS A 123 -19.92 -1.66 17.72
C LYS A 123 -20.29 -3.13 17.50
N GLN A 124 -20.05 -3.66 16.32
CA GLN A 124 -20.28 -5.08 16.00
C GLN A 124 -19.37 -5.99 16.82
N VAL A 125 -18.06 -5.68 16.92
CA VAL A 125 -17.10 -6.43 17.74
C VAL A 125 -17.51 -6.43 19.20
N GLN A 126 -17.89 -5.26 19.75
CA GLN A 126 -18.34 -5.12 21.13
C GLN A 126 -19.62 -5.95 21.39
N ALA A 127 -20.58 -5.89 20.47
CA ALA A 127 -21.83 -6.65 20.59
C ALA A 127 -21.59 -8.17 20.53
N LEU A 128 -20.66 -8.62 19.66
CA LEU A 128 -20.30 -10.04 19.57
C LEU A 128 -19.64 -10.54 20.85
N ILE A 129 -18.70 -9.78 21.40
CA ILE A 129 -18.04 -10.12 22.68
C ILE A 129 -19.05 -10.11 23.84
N ALA A 130 -19.99 -9.15 23.89
CA ALA A 130 -21.01 -9.08 24.92
C ALA A 130 -22.03 -10.23 24.84
N LYS A 131 -22.38 -10.66 23.63
CA LYS A 131 -23.28 -11.81 23.42
C LYS A 131 -22.65 -13.12 23.86
N ALA A 132 -21.35 -13.29 23.66
CA ALA A 132 -20.54 -14.43 24.06
C ALA A 132 -21.08 -15.81 23.68
N ASP A 133 -21.67 -15.95 22.50
CA ASP A 133 -22.17 -17.24 21.98
C ASP A 133 -20.98 -18.09 21.48
N PRO A 134 -20.68 -19.25 22.11
CA PRO A 134 -19.52 -20.06 21.71
C PRO A 134 -19.52 -20.50 20.23
N LYS A 135 -20.68 -20.58 19.62
CA LYS A 135 -20.81 -20.93 18.19
C LYS A 135 -20.23 -19.86 17.27
N ASP A 136 -20.12 -18.63 17.76
CA ASP A 136 -19.58 -17.51 17.00
C ASP A 136 -18.03 -17.40 17.08
N ALA A 137 -17.36 -18.24 17.89
CA ALA A 137 -15.92 -18.19 18.13
C ALA A 137 -15.15 -19.34 17.42
N THR A 138 -15.47 -19.62 16.17
CA THR A 138 -14.73 -20.56 15.32
C THR A 138 -14.29 -19.87 14.02
N VAL A 139 -13.21 -20.35 13.40
CA VAL A 139 -12.72 -19.80 12.12
C VAL A 139 -13.82 -19.77 11.05
N ASP A 140 -14.57 -20.86 10.89
CA ASP A 140 -15.64 -20.95 9.90
C ASP A 140 -16.81 -20.00 10.21
N ALA A 141 -17.14 -19.83 11.49
CA ALA A 141 -18.19 -18.91 11.89
C ALA A 141 -17.77 -17.45 11.63
N ILE A 142 -16.52 -17.09 11.89
CA ILE A 142 -15.99 -15.75 11.63
C ILE A 142 -15.94 -15.46 10.14
N ALA A 143 -15.50 -16.40 9.33
CA ALA A 143 -15.48 -16.27 7.87
C ALA A 143 -16.83 -15.90 7.25
N GLY A 144 -17.93 -16.43 7.80
CA GLY A 144 -19.28 -16.12 7.34
C GLY A 144 -19.88 -14.82 7.88
N LYS A 145 -19.13 -14.04 8.68
CA LYS A 145 -19.62 -12.80 9.28
C LYS A 145 -19.22 -11.56 8.45
N SER A 146 -19.73 -10.41 8.88
CA SER A 146 -19.29 -9.10 8.37
C SER A 146 -17.78 -8.97 8.43
N VAL A 147 -17.15 -8.41 7.40
CA VAL A 147 -15.71 -8.08 7.35
C VAL A 147 -15.26 -7.27 8.59
N ALA A 148 -16.14 -6.47 9.15
CA ALA A 148 -15.89 -5.69 10.37
C ALA A 148 -15.66 -6.55 11.64
N LEU A 149 -16.06 -7.82 11.62
CA LEU A 149 -15.83 -8.78 12.71
C LEU A 149 -14.61 -9.66 12.46
N GLN A 150 -13.93 -9.42 11.38
CA GLN A 150 -12.74 -10.16 10.94
C GLN A 150 -11.51 -9.25 10.98
N GLY A 151 -10.35 -9.83 10.73
CA GLY A 151 -9.15 -9.09 10.44
C GLY A 151 -8.49 -8.37 11.64
N LEU A 152 -7.47 -7.59 11.29
CA LEU A 152 -6.51 -7.01 12.24
C LEU A 152 -7.14 -5.96 13.16
N THR A 153 -8.10 -5.16 12.70
CA THR A 153 -8.75 -4.14 13.55
C THR A 153 -9.66 -4.76 14.61
N ALA A 154 -10.34 -5.86 14.30
CA ALA A 154 -11.12 -6.62 15.27
C ALA A 154 -10.20 -7.27 16.31
N LEU A 155 -9.09 -7.86 15.88
CA LEU A 155 -8.10 -8.47 16.78
C LEU A 155 -7.38 -7.43 17.65
N GLU A 156 -7.10 -6.22 17.12
CA GLU A 156 -6.62 -5.12 17.96
C GLU A 156 -7.56 -4.83 19.11
N TYR A 157 -8.88 -4.81 18.86
CA TYR A 157 -9.84 -4.58 19.93
C TYR A 157 -9.85 -5.73 20.96
N VAL A 158 -9.66 -6.96 20.54
CA VAL A 158 -9.54 -8.10 21.46
C VAL A 158 -8.34 -7.91 22.39
N LEU A 159 -7.17 -7.56 21.84
CA LEU A 159 -5.90 -7.51 22.58
C LEU A 159 -5.68 -6.21 23.37
N TYR A 160 -6.29 -5.08 22.95
CA TYR A 160 -6.00 -3.75 23.49
C TYR A 160 -7.26 -2.92 23.80
N GLY A 161 -8.44 -3.40 23.48
CA GLY A 161 -9.71 -2.71 23.78
C GLY A 161 -10.14 -2.84 25.24
N ASN A 162 -11.17 -2.11 25.62
CA ASN A 162 -11.72 -2.18 26.96
C ASN A 162 -12.06 -3.63 27.35
N GLY A 163 -11.61 -4.07 28.54
CA GLY A 163 -11.78 -5.44 29.02
C GLY A 163 -10.73 -6.43 28.48
N SER A 164 -9.66 -5.98 27.81
CA SER A 164 -8.56 -6.87 27.39
C SER A 164 -7.74 -7.41 28.55
N ASP A 165 -7.77 -6.77 29.72
CA ASP A 165 -7.09 -7.25 30.93
C ASP A 165 -7.65 -8.60 31.41
N ASP A 166 -8.90 -8.91 31.08
CA ASP A 166 -9.54 -10.20 31.39
C ASP A 166 -8.92 -11.39 30.64
N LEU A 167 -8.12 -11.13 29.60
CA LEU A 167 -7.36 -12.18 28.89
C LEU A 167 -6.32 -12.85 29.80
N VAL A 168 -5.90 -12.16 30.86
CA VAL A 168 -5.08 -12.75 31.94
C VAL A 168 -5.98 -13.31 33.03
N GLY A 169 -5.83 -14.58 33.35
CA GLY A 169 -6.61 -15.26 34.38
C GLY A 169 -7.91 -15.91 33.92
N GLN A 170 -8.44 -15.54 32.75
CA GLN A 170 -9.69 -16.11 32.22
C GLN A 170 -9.42 -17.02 31.02
N LYS A 171 -8.89 -18.23 31.29
CA LYS A 171 -8.64 -19.25 30.28
C LYS A 171 -9.91 -19.58 29.48
N GLY A 172 -9.79 -19.67 28.16
CA GLY A 172 -10.88 -20.04 27.28
C GLY A 172 -12.09 -19.08 27.31
N SER A 173 -11.89 -17.81 27.79
CA SER A 173 -12.97 -16.82 27.72
C SER A 173 -13.41 -16.60 26.28
N PHE A 174 -14.69 -16.23 26.08
CA PHE A 174 -15.20 -15.97 24.73
C PHE A 174 -14.35 -14.94 23.97
N ARG A 175 -13.91 -13.87 24.64
CA ARG A 175 -13.04 -12.86 24.06
C ARG A 175 -11.74 -13.48 23.48
N CYS A 176 -11.13 -14.41 24.25
CA CYS A 176 -9.93 -15.11 23.80
C CYS A 176 -10.21 -16.02 22.61
N LEU A 177 -11.24 -16.86 22.69
CA LEU A 177 -11.63 -17.77 21.61
C LEU A 177 -12.01 -17.02 20.33
N TYR A 178 -12.71 -15.89 20.46
CA TYR A 178 -12.99 -15.01 19.31
C TYR A 178 -11.71 -14.48 18.69
N GLY A 179 -10.75 -14.02 19.49
CA GLY A 179 -9.44 -13.56 18.99
C GLY A 179 -8.65 -14.67 18.32
N GLU A 180 -8.67 -15.89 18.86
CA GLU A 180 -8.07 -17.09 18.21
C GLU A 180 -8.72 -17.37 16.87
N ALA A 181 -10.05 -17.32 16.78
CA ALA A 181 -10.79 -17.53 15.55
C ALA A 181 -10.50 -16.46 14.49
N VAL A 182 -10.39 -15.19 14.89
CA VAL A 182 -10.00 -14.08 14.00
C VAL A 182 -8.58 -14.26 13.48
N ALA A 183 -7.62 -14.64 14.35
CA ALA A 183 -6.24 -14.91 13.93
C ALA A 183 -6.16 -16.08 12.95
N GLY A 184 -6.92 -17.16 13.21
CA GLY A 184 -7.04 -18.30 12.29
C GLY A 184 -7.64 -17.92 10.95
N ASN A 185 -8.62 -17.01 10.94
CA ASN A 185 -9.20 -16.49 9.71
C ASN A 185 -8.19 -15.68 8.90
N ILE A 186 -7.46 -14.75 9.54
CA ILE A 186 -6.38 -13.98 8.88
C ILE A 186 -5.34 -14.93 8.25
N GLN A 187 -4.96 -15.99 8.96
CA GLN A 187 -4.02 -16.99 8.44
C GLN A 187 -4.58 -17.70 7.21
N ARG A 188 -5.86 -18.05 7.20
CA ARG A 188 -6.53 -18.69 6.07
C ARG A 188 -6.56 -17.77 4.86
N GLU A 189 -7.06 -16.54 5.01
CA GLU A 189 -7.15 -15.54 3.94
C GLU A 189 -5.76 -15.24 3.34
N ALA A 190 -4.75 -15.04 4.18
CA ALA A 190 -3.37 -14.89 3.72
C ALA A 190 -2.86 -16.13 2.96
N GLY A 191 -3.28 -17.33 3.37
CA GLY A 191 -2.97 -18.59 2.69
C GLY A 191 -3.58 -18.69 1.30
N GLU A 192 -4.80 -18.22 1.12
CA GLU A 192 -5.49 -18.20 -0.19
C GLU A 192 -4.76 -17.25 -1.16
N VAL A 193 -4.38 -16.04 -0.70
CA VAL A 193 -3.61 -15.11 -1.52
C VAL A 193 -2.25 -15.70 -1.92
N VAL A 194 -1.54 -16.34 -0.98
CA VAL A 194 -0.26 -17.01 -1.29
C VAL A 194 -0.47 -18.12 -2.31
N ALA A 195 -1.46 -18.99 -2.11
CA ALA A 195 -1.72 -20.11 -3.02
C ALA A 195 -1.98 -19.64 -4.46
N ALA A 196 -2.72 -18.52 -4.61
CA ALA A 196 -2.99 -17.93 -5.91
C ALA A 196 -1.74 -17.35 -6.57
N TRP A 197 -0.87 -16.64 -5.83
CA TRP A 197 0.39 -16.11 -6.34
C TRP A 197 1.45 -17.18 -6.60
N GLU A 198 1.43 -18.31 -5.88
CA GLU A 198 2.37 -19.41 -6.08
C GLU A 198 2.02 -20.33 -7.26
N LYS A 199 0.80 -20.25 -7.79
CA LYS A 199 0.38 -21.04 -8.94
C LYS A 199 1.19 -20.66 -10.18
N PRO A 200 2.03 -21.58 -10.75
CA PRO A 200 2.98 -21.22 -11.82
C PRO A 200 2.33 -20.67 -13.09
N ASP A 201 1.15 -21.19 -13.43
CA ASP A 201 0.34 -20.82 -14.61
C ASP A 201 -0.79 -19.83 -14.26
N GLY A 202 -0.75 -19.26 -13.05
CA GLY A 202 -1.72 -18.29 -12.54
C GLY A 202 -1.28 -16.83 -12.78
N VAL A 203 -1.73 -15.95 -11.88
CA VAL A 203 -1.48 -14.50 -11.94
C VAL A 203 -0.01 -14.15 -12.10
N GLN A 204 0.92 -14.89 -11.47
CA GLN A 204 2.36 -14.63 -11.60
C GLN A 204 2.85 -14.79 -13.06
N ALA A 205 2.29 -15.72 -13.82
CA ALA A 205 2.67 -15.90 -15.23
C ALA A 205 2.25 -14.68 -16.06
N SER A 206 1.03 -14.19 -15.89
CA SER A 206 0.53 -13.00 -16.56
C SER A 206 1.38 -11.77 -16.27
N TRP A 207 1.76 -11.60 -14.99
CA TRP A 207 2.58 -10.46 -14.56
C TRP A 207 4.02 -10.52 -15.10
N LYS A 208 4.63 -11.71 -15.13
CA LYS A 208 6.00 -11.90 -15.63
C LYS A 208 6.11 -11.86 -17.15
N HIS A 209 5.03 -12.20 -17.84
CA HIS A 209 5.02 -12.34 -19.29
C HIS A 209 3.84 -11.57 -19.91
N PRO A 210 3.83 -10.21 -19.81
CA PRO A 210 2.81 -9.41 -20.48
C PRO A 210 2.85 -9.63 -21.99
N GLY A 211 1.68 -9.57 -22.63
CA GLY A 211 1.56 -9.77 -24.07
C GLY A 211 0.27 -10.50 -24.47
N PRO A 212 0.06 -10.77 -25.76
CA PRO A 212 -1.21 -11.30 -26.27
C PRO A 212 -1.65 -12.66 -25.69
N GLN A 213 -0.75 -13.37 -25.00
CA GLN A 213 -1.04 -14.64 -24.32
C GLN A 213 -1.27 -14.46 -22.82
N SER A 214 -1.09 -13.26 -22.28
CA SER A 214 -1.37 -12.96 -20.89
C SER A 214 -2.87 -12.78 -20.67
N ASN A 215 -3.35 -13.20 -19.48
CA ASN A 215 -4.74 -12.97 -19.09
C ASN A 215 -4.97 -11.58 -18.49
N ASP A 216 -3.90 -10.90 -18.01
CA ASP A 216 -4.01 -9.65 -17.28
C ASP A 216 -3.52 -8.45 -18.11
N PHE A 217 -2.48 -8.61 -18.96
CA PHE A 217 -1.84 -7.50 -19.65
C PHE A 217 -1.56 -7.81 -21.11
N MET A 218 -2.13 -7.03 -22.01
CA MET A 218 -1.97 -7.18 -23.45
C MET A 218 -0.57 -6.77 -23.96
N ASP A 219 0.13 -5.92 -23.21
CA ASP A 219 1.47 -5.44 -23.55
C ASP A 219 2.26 -4.97 -22.31
N ASN A 220 3.51 -4.56 -22.54
CA ASN A 220 4.42 -4.07 -21.52
C ASN A 220 3.90 -2.80 -20.83
N LYS A 221 3.21 -1.91 -21.55
CA LYS A 221 2.73 -0.64 -20.99
C LYS A 221 1.62 -0.86 -19.97
N GLU A 222 0.69 -1.77 -20.27
CA GLU A 222 -0.35 -2.15 -19.30
C GLU A 222 0.26 -2.73 -18.02
N ALA A 223 1.25 -3.63 -18.16
CA ALA A 223 1.92 -4.22 -16.99
C ALA A 223 2.68 -3.18 -16.15
N VAL A 224 3.42 -2.27 -16.80
CA VAL A 224 4.12 -1.18 -16.08
C VAL A 224 3.12 -0.19 -15.48
N THR A 225 1.99 0.08 -16.15
CA THR A 225 0.90 0.91 -15.59
C THR A 225 0.37 0.32 -14.31
N ALA A 226 0.20 -1.00 -14.22
CA ALA A 226 -0.21 -1.66 -12.98
C ALA A 226 0.83 -1.51 -11.85
N LEU A 227 2.14 -1.64 -12.15
CA LEU A 227 3.19 -1.38 -11.16
C LEU A 227 3.25 0.09 -10.73
N LEU A 228 3.12 1.02 -11.66
CA LEU A 228 3.03 2.46 -11.37
C LEU A 228 1.81 2.74 -10.49
N GLY A 229 0.66 2.11 -10.79
CA GLY A 229 -0.55 2.19 -9.98
C GLY A 229 -0.33 1.76 -8.54
N ILE A 230 0.39 0.65 -8.30
CA ILE A 230 0.74 0.22 -6.93
C ILE A 230 1.55 1.29 -6.19
N LEU A 231 2.54 1.91 -6.83
CA LEU A 231 3.35 2.96 -6.21
C LEU A 231 2.54 4.22 -5.92
N VAL A 232 1.80 4.74 -6.90
CA VAL A 232 1.04 5.98 -6.78
C VAL A 232 -0.08 5.81 -5.77
N HIS A 233 -0.96 4.82 -5.96
CA HIS A 233 -2.10 4.61 -5.06
C HIS A 233 -1.67 4.14 -3.67
N GLY A 234 -0.55 3.41 -3.56
CA GLY A 234 0.05 3.07 -2.28
C GLY A 234 0.54 4.31 -1.53
N ALA A 235 1.20 5.25 -2.21
CA ALA A 235 1.64 6.52 -1.61
C ALA A 235 0.44 7.43 -1.25
N GLU A 236 -0.58 7.51 -2.10
CA GLU A 236 -1.85 8.17 -1.81
C GLU A 236 -2.55 7.56 -0.60
N ASN A 237 -2.60 6.23 -0.50
CA ASN A 237 -3.17 5.54 0.65
C ASN A 237 -2.44 5.88 1.97
N VAL A 238 -1.10 5.98 1.95
CA VAL A 238 -0.32 6.46 3.11
C VAL A 238 -0.74 7.87 3.51
N ARG A 239 -0.90 8.81 2.57
CA ARG A 239 -1.39 10.16 2.86
C ARG A 239 -2.85 10.13 3.31
N ASP A 240 -3.76 9.60 2.51
CA ASP A 240 -5.20 9.80 2.64
C ASP A 240 -5.81 8.91 3.73
N GLN A 241 -5.37 7.63 3.77
CA GLN A 241 -5.94 6.66 4.70
C GLN A 241 -5.13 6.53 6.00
N ARG A 242 -3.79 6.71 5.98
CA ARG A 242 -2.98 6.54 7.19
C ARG A 242 -2.75 7.85 7.94
N LEU A 243 -2.73 9.01 7.25
CA LEU A 243 -2.50 10.32 7.87
C LEU A 243 -3.76 11.19 7.87
N GLU A 244 -4.37 11.49 6.74
CA GLU A 244 -5.48 12.44 6.62
C GLU A 244 -6.80 11.95 7.23
N GLN A 245 -6.95 10.67 7.56
CA GLN A 245 -8.11 10.19 8.34
C GLN A 245 -8.21 10.85 9.72
N PHE A 246 -7.07 11.17 10.32
CA PHE A 246 -7.05 11.75 11.67
C PHE A 246 -6.37 13.12 11.75
N TYR A 247 -5.54 13.51 10.77
CA TYR A 247 -4.83 14.79 10.73
C TYR A 247 -4.82 15.38 9.33
N LYS A 248 -5.46 16.53 9.14
CA LYS A 248 -5.61 17.22 7.84
C LYS A 248 -4.83 18.54 7.76
N GLY A 249 -3.84 18.71 8.60
CA GLY A 249 -3.07 19.95 8.71
C GLY A 249 -3.47 20.80 9.92
N LYS A 250 -2.66 21.81 10.21
CA LYS A 250 -2.72 22.64 11.42
C LYS A 250 -4.04 23.36 11.65
N ASP A 251 -4.78 23.66 10.56
CA ASP A 251 -6.02 24.44 10.63
C ASP A 251 -7.27 23.57 10.88
N THR A 252 -7.09 22.26 11.00
CA THR A 252 -8.17 21.31 11.24
C THR A 252 -7.95 20.60 12.58
N ALA A 253 -8.99 20.48 13.40
CA ALA A 253 -8.91 19.73 14.65
C ALA A 253 -8.61 18.25 14.36
N PRO A 254 -7.56 17.66 14.95
CA PRO A 254 -7.24 16.26 14.75
C PRO A 254 -8.30 15.33 15.37
N ARG A 255 -8.41 14.13 14.83
CA ARG A 255 -9.31 13.07 15.31
C ARG A 255 -8.52 11.80 15.63
N PRO A 256 -7.73 11.77 16.73
CA PRO A 256 -6.76 10.71 17.01
C PRO A 256 -7.37 9.30 16.97
N ARG A 257 -8.63 9.14 17.40
CA ARG A 257 -9.32 7.83 17.42
C ARG A 257 -9.69 7.30 16.02
N MET A 258 -9.47 8.09 14.97
CA MET A 258 -9.58 7.66 13.58
C MET A 258 -8.26 7.11 13.01
N ALA A 259 -7.14 7.23 13.74
CA ALA A 259 -5.89 6.63 13.33
C ALA A 259 -5.97 5.10 13.41
N ILE A 260 -5.42 4.42 12.39
CA ILE A 260 -5.32 2.96 12.42
C ILE A 260 -4.42 2.51 13.58
N TYR A 261 -4.74 1.41 14.23
CA TYR A 261 -3.94 0.78 15.30
C TYR A 261 -3.57 1.74 16.44
N TRP A 262 -4.41 2.74 16.72
CA TRP A 262 -4.15 3.71 17.77
C TRP A 262 -4.13 3.10 19.19
N ARG A 263 -4.91 2.03 19.41
CA ARG A 263 -4.98 1.33 20.71
C ARG A 263 -3.69 0.59 21.02
N SER A 264 -3.13 -0.06 20.03
CA SER A 264 -1.87 -0.81 20.14
C SER A 264 -0.63 0.07 19.97
N LYS A 265 -0.82 1.37 19.69
CA LYS A 265 0.26 2.34 19.37
C LYS A 265 1.11 1.94 18.18
N ASN A 266 0.52 1.21 17.23
CA ASN A 266 1.18 0.75 16.00
C ASN A 266 0.91 1.64 14.78
N THR A 267 0.24 2.80 14.94
CA THR A 267 -0.07 3.72 13.83
C THR A 267 1.17 4.05 12.99
N TRP A 268 2.25 4.50 13.63
CA TRP A 268 3.45 4.90 12.93
C TRP A 268 4.29 3.73 12.43
N LYS A 269 4.28 2.61 13.15
CA LYS A 269 4.94 1.37 12.71
C LYS A 269 4.28 0.83 11.44
N SER A 270 2.95 0.87 11.37
CA SER A 270 2.19 0.48 10.18
C SER A 270 2.49 1.42 9.00
N MET A 271 2.48 2.74 9.22
CA MET A 271 2.81 3.72 8.18
C MET A 271 4.24 3.56 7.66
N ALA A 272 5.22 3.40 8.56
CA ALA A 272 6.60 3.14 8.16
C ALA A 272 6.73 1.84 7.34
N ALA A 273 5.97 0.80 7.70
CA ALA A 273 5.95 -0.46 6.96
C ALA A 273 5.31 -0.32 5.57
N ASN A 274 4.25 0.51 5.41
CA ASN A 274 3.73 0.84 4.08
C ASN A 274 4.80 1.51 3.20
N LEU A 275 5.49 2.52 3.74
CA LEU A 275 6.59 3.21 3.03
C LEU A 275 7.76 2.26 2.72
N GLU A 276 8.09 1.35 3.65
CA GLU A 276 9.09 0.28 3.42
C GLU A 276 8.67 -0.65 2.27
N GLY A 277 7.39 -1.00 2.19
CA GLY A 277 6.82 -1.80 1.11
C GLY A 277 6.96 -1.11 -0.25
N LEU A 278 6.54 0.16 -0.34
CA LEU A 278 6.65 0.97 -1.56
C LEU A 278 8.11 1.15 -2.00
N ARG A 279 9.00 1.49 -1.06
CA ARG A 279 10.44 1.59 -1.35
C ARG A 279 11.03 0.26 -1.80
N THR A 280 10.60 -0.85 -1.20
CA THR A 280 11.04 -2.20 -1.57
C THR A 280 10.60 -2.53 -3.00
N LEU A 281 9.38 -2.20 -3.38
CA LEU A 281 8.91 -2.35 -4.76
C LEU A 281 9.75 -1.48 -5.71
N TRP A 282 9.91 -0.21 -5.42
CA TRP A 282 10.73 0.72 -6.20
C TRP A 282 12.14 0.19 -6.45
N GLN A 283 12.83 -0.22 -5.38
CA GLN A 283 14.25 -0.60 -5.45
C GLN A 283 14.47 -2.02 -5.95
N LYS A 284 13.75 -3.03 -5.39
CA LYS A 284 14.00 -4.44 -5.74
C LYS A 284 13.45 -4.83 -7.10
N ALA A 285 12.30 -4.26 -7.51
CA ALA A 285 11.85 -4.47 -8.88
C ALA A 285 12.76 -3.73 -9.89
N GLY A 286 13.50 -2.71 -9.44
CA GLY A 286 14.38 -1.93 -10.30
C GLY A 286 13.60 -0.95 -11.18
N MET A 287 12.55 -0.32 -10.65
CA MET A 287 11.68 0.56 -11.43
C MET A 287 12.41 1.76 -12.02
N ALA A 288 13.53 2.19 -11.42
CA ALA A 288 14.41 3.21 -12.00
C ALA A 288 14.96 2.83 -13.39
N GLU A 289 15.10 1.53 -13.72
CA GLU A 289 15.57 1.05 -15.00
C GLU A 289 14.57 1.32 -16.14
N LEU A 290 13.31 1.60 -15.82
CA LEU A 290 12.27 1.97 -16.78
C LEU A 290 12.42 3.41 -17.29
N LEU A 291 13.20 4.26 -16.60
CA LEU A 291 13.47 5.63 -17.00
C LEU A 291 14.43 5.68 -18.18
N PRO A 292 14.24 6.61 -19.12
CA PRO A 292 15.25 6.92 -20.10
C PRO A 292 16.51 7.50 -19.44
N PRO A 293 17.70 7.37 -20.09
CA PRO A 293 18.97 7.76 -19.47
C PRO A 293 19.07 9.22 -19.01
N ASP A 294 18.43 10.15 -19.74
CA ASP A 294 18.41 11.58 -19.42
C ASP A 294 17.47 11.94 -18.25
N LYS A 295 16.64 11.00 -17.79
CA LYS A 295 15.69 11.15 -16.68
C LYS A 295 16.11 10.46 -15.38
N GLN A 296 17.26 9.82 -15.35
CA GLN A 296 17.78 9.14 -14.14
C GLN A 296 17.83 10.00 -12.87
N PRO A 297 18.04 11.33 -12.91
CA PRO A 297 17.96 12.16 -11.69
C PRO A 297 16.62 12.06 -10.93
N ILE A 298 15.50 11.74 -11.62
CA ILE A 298 14.19 11.54 -10.97
C ILE A 298 14.26 10.36 -9.99
N ALA A 299 14.96 9.28 -10.36
CA ALA A 299 15.11 8.11 -9.49
C ALA A 299 15.82 8.45 -8.18
N ALA A 300 16.91 9.23 -8.24
CA ALA A 300 17.62 9.66 -7.04
C ALA A 300 16.74 10.54 -6.12
N ALA A 301 15.89 11.37 -6.71
CA ALA A 301 14.97 12.20 -5.95
C ALA A 301 13.87 11.36 -5.26
N ILE A 302 13.33 10.34 -5.92
CA ILE A 302 12.38 9.39 -5.32
C ILE A 302 13.02 8.62 -4.15
N ASP A 303 14.27 8.18 -4.31
CA ASP A 303 15.01 7.51 -3.22
C ASP A 303 15.19 8.42 -2.00
N GLU A 304 15.47 9.72 -2.21
CA GLU A 304 15.61 10.69 -1.10
C GLU A 304 14.26 11.00 -0.44
N ASP A 305 13.15 11.09 -1.21
CA ASP A 305 11.81 11.26 -0.64
C ASP A 305 11.42 10.06 0.25
N PHE A 306 11.64 8.83 -0.21
CA PHE A 306 11.43 7.64 0.62
C PHE A 306 12.30 7.65 1.89
N LYS A 307 13.57 8.05 1.75
CA LYS A 307 14.47 8.14 2.90
C LYS A 307 14.00 9.18 3.90
N SER A 308 13.60 10.38 3.45
CA SER A 308 13.09 11.46 4.31
C SER A 308 11.88 11.00 5.11
N LEU A 309 10.88 10.41 4.45
CA LEU A 309 9.68 9.89 5.10
C LEU A 309 9.99 8.78 6.11
N LEU A 310 10.85 7.83 5.76
CA LEU A 310 11.25 6.74 6.66
C LEU A 310 12.10 7.23 7.85
N ASP A 311 12.82 8.34 7.70
CA ASP A 311 13.54 8.98 8.79
C ASP A 311 12.61 9.85 9.66
N SER A 312 11.50 10.37 9.12
CA SER A 312 10.56 11.26 9.82
C SER A 312 9.54 10.49 10.66
N VAL A 313 8.94 9.42 10.13
CA VAL A 313 7.88 8.65 10.80
C VAL A 313 8.30 8.10 12.18
N PRO A 314 9.50 7.50 12.39
CA PRO A 314 9.90 6.98 13.70
C PRO A 314 10.13 8.06 14.78
N LYS A 315 10.22 9.34 14.40
CA LYS A 315 10.39 10.46 15.34
C LYS A 315 9.07 10.93 15.95
N LEU A 316 7.95 10.41 15.48
CA LEU A 316 6.63 10.72 15.99
C LEU A 316 6.35 9.95 17.30
N ASN A 317 5.62 10.59 18.21
CA ASN A 317 5.26 9.92 19.44
C ASN A 317 4.33 8.73 19.16
N PRO A 318 4.60 7.53 19.67
CA PRO A 318 3.74 6.35 19.44
C PRO A 318 2.33 6.53 20.01
N ASP A 319 2.15 7.39 21.01
CA ASP A 319 0.84 7.77 21.52
C ASP A 319 0.23 8.83 20.60
N ILE A 320 -0.86 8.48 19.93
CA ILE A 320 -1.48 9.33 18.91
C ILE A 320 -2.07 10.62 19.48
N ASP A 321 -2.55 10.60 20.73
CA ASP A 321 -3.06 11.80 21.39
C ASP A 321 -1.94 12.80 21.66
N VAL A 322 -0.73 12.33 21.98
CA VAL A 322 0.46 13.17 22.12
C VAL A 322 0.95 13.66 20.76
N ALA A 323 1.04 12.77 19.76
CA ALA A 323 1.49 13.12 18.42
C ALA A 323 0.62 14.18 17.75
N THR A 324 -0.68 14.22 18.06
CA THR A 324 -1.62 15.22 17.53
C THR A 324 -1.79 16.45 18.41
N SER A 325 -1.02 16.57 19.49
CA SER A 325 -1.01 17.77 20.35
C SER A 325 -0.41 18.99 19.64
N ASP A 326 -0.70 20.19 20.11
CA ASP A 326 -0.18 21.44 19.53
C ASP A 326 1.35 21.49 19.50
N ALA A 327 2.03 20.84 20.46
CA ALA A 327 3.49 20.78 20.54
C ALA A 327 4.11 19.90 19.43
N GLU A 328 3.39 18.92 18.92
CA GLU A 328 3.90 17.92 17.96
C GLU A 328 3.39 18.14 16.53
N LYS A 329 2.35 18.96 16.32
CA LYS A 329 1.70 19.19 15.01
C LYS A 329 2.66 19.57 13.88
N ALA A 330 3.72 20.33 14.16
CA ALA A 330 4.70 20.71 13.15
C ALA A 330 5.37 19.49 12.48
N LYS A 331 5.56 18.40 13.23
CA LYS A 331 6.11 17.15 12.66
C LYS A 331 5.11 16.47 11.71
N LEU A 332 3.81 16.55 12.06
CA LEU A 332 2.75 16.02 11.20
C LEU A 332 2.57 16.87 9.93
N ASP A 333 2.68 18.19 10.01
CA ASP A 333 2.66 19.08 8.85
C ASP A 333 3.83 18.76 7.91
N THR A 334 5.03 18.52 8.46
CA THR A 334 6.20 18.09 7.66
C THR A 334 5.92 16.76 6.97
N LEU A 335 5.44 15.75 7.71
CA LEU A 335 5.13 14.43 7.15
C LEU A 335 4.07 14.52 6.04
N LEU A 336 3.05 15.37 6.22
CA LEU A 336 2.01 15.59 5.22
C LEU A 336 2.58 16.24 3.94
N ALA A 337 3.49 17.21 4.08
CA ALA A 337 4.18 17.83 2.94
C ALA A 337 5.06 16.80 2.21
N GLU A 338 5.93 16.10 2.93
CA GLU A 338 6.82 15.05 2.37
C GLU A 338 6.03 13.96 1.63
N SER A 339 4.84 13.55 2.16
CA SER A 339 3.99 12.55 1.50
C SER A 339 3.42 13.06 0.18
N ARG A 340 3.07 14.35 0.08
CA ARG A 340 2.60 14.99 -1.15
C ARG A 340 3.70 15.10 -2.19
N ASP A 341 4.91 15.44 -1.75
CA ASP A 341 6.09 15.55 -2.62
C ASP A 341 6.41 14.18 -3.25
N LEU A 342 6.42 13.09 -2.47
CA LEU A 342 6.59 11.73 -2.98
C LEU A 342 5.54 11.37 -4.03
N ILE A 343 4.26 11.64 -3.77
CA ILE A 343 3.16 11.35 -4.71
C ILE A 343 3.38 12.11 -6.02
N THR A 344 3.62 13.43 -5.96
CA THR A 344 3.87 14.27 -7.14
C THR A 344 5.05 13.74 -7.94
N ARG A 345 6.12 13.35 -7.28
CA ARG A 345 7.31 12.85 -7.95
C ARG A 345 7.08 11.50 -8.64
N ILE A 346 6.34 10.59 -8.02
CA ILE A 346 6.03 9.29 -8.63
C ILE A 346 4.98 9.45 -9.75
N SER A 347 3.89 10.21 -9.51
CA SER A 347 2.81 10.33 -10.48
C SER A 347 3.18 11.24 -11.65
N ASP A 348 3.67 12.46 -11.37
CA ASP A 348 3.79 13.51 -12.38
C ASP A 348 5.17 13.52 -13.02
N GLU A 349 6.25 13.34 -12.23
CA GLU A 349 7.60 13.38 -12.80
C GLU A 349 8.00 12.00 -13.39
N TYR A 350 7.93 10.95 -12.58
CA TYR A 350 8.32 9.60 -13.03
C TYR A 350 7.32 9.05 -14.06
N GLY A 351 6.02 9.11 -13.78
CA GLY A 351 4.98 8.66 -14.71
C GLY A 351 5.09 9.36 -16.07
N ALA A 352 5.22 10.70 -16.09
CA ALA A 352 5.39 11.45 -17.32
C ALA A 352 6.71 11.12 -18.04
N ALA A 353 7.81 10.87 -17.31
CA ALA A 353 9.11 10.52 -17.90
C ALA A 353 9.07 9.17 -18.63
N ILE A 354 8.30 8.20 -18.14
CA ILE A 354 8.08 6.90 -18.82
C ILE A 354 6.87 6.94 -19.78
N GLY A 355 6.15 8.08 -19.86
CA GLY A 355 5.00 8.25 -20.75
C GLY A 355 3.76 7.47 -20.33
N LEU A 356 3.60 7.20 -19.03
CA LEU A 356 2.47 6.47 -18.45
C LEU A 356 1.84 7.29 -17.30
N SER A 357 0.59 6.98 -16.98
CA SER A 357 -0.11 7.49 -15.79
C SER A 357 -0.67 6.31 -15.01
N ALA A 358 -0.71 6.43 -13.68
CA ALA A 358 -1.46 5.49 -12.86
C ALA A 358 -2.92 5.51 -13.32
N GLY A 359 -3.51 4.34 -13.56
CA GLY A 359 -4.93 4.21 -13.85
C GLY A 359 -5.77 4.64 -12.65
N PHE A 360 -7.09 4.44 -12.72
CA PHE A 360 -7.99 4.66 -11.57
C PHE A 360 -7.65 3.67 -10.44
N SER A 361 -7.72 4.15 -9.20
CA SER A 361 -7.59 3.30 -8.02
C SER A 361 -8.92 2.64 -7.66
N PHE A 362 -8.87 1.53 -6.93
CA PHE A 362 -10.08 0.91 -6.35
C PHE A 362 -10.79 1.81 -5.35
N SER A 363 -10.09 2.80 -4.77
CA SER A 363 -10.65 3.76 -3.81
C SER A 363 -11.33 4.97 -4.45
N ASP A 364 -11.25 5.15 -5.77
CA ASP A 364 -11.82 6.31 -6.48
C ASP A 364 -13.34 6.22 -6.70
N GLY A 365 -13.96 5.12 -6.31
CA GLY A 365 -15.38 4.81 -6.51
C GLY A 365 -16.29 4.89 -5.27
N ASP A 366 -15.79 5.29 -4.08
CA ASP A 366 -16.57 5.36 -2.83
C ASP A 366 -16.91 6.80 -2.40
#